data_66770666da479a5534cf1227ae7f341e
#
_entry.id   66770666da479a5534cf1227ae7f341e
#
_cell.length_a   1.000
_cell.length_b   1.000
_cell.length_c   1.000
_cell.angle_alpha   90.00
_cell.angle_beta   90.00
_cell.angle_gamma   90.00
#
_symmetry.space_group_name_H-M   'P 1'
#
loop_
_entity.id
_entity.type
_entity.pdbx_description
1 polymer ?
#
loop_
_entity_poly.entity_id
_entity_poly.type
_entity_poly.pdbx_seq_one_letter_code
_entity_poly.pdbx_strand_id
1 'polypeptide(L)'
;METTGPIPVVLDAGEIAARLRFDPVRAGFESLDELVARAQKLIEPRGVCEVGYVGEKGERTVQVSGVTFESQVLRRNLEGTNKVFPYVITVGPALEREAGAQTDLLQQYYLEEMANIALEQAAGLLSSQLETRYGLGPLSNMSPGSLEDWPITEQPKLFSIFGDTERLVGVRLTDSLLMVPRKSISGILFPSEEGFVACQLCDRPNCQGRKAPTNGVGPQNRP
;
A
#
# COMPACT_ATOMS: atom_id res chain seq x y z
N MET A 1 -9.95 15.37 6.65
CA MET A 1 -9.28 14.15 7.16
C MET A 1 -10.37 13.19 7.60
N GLU A 2 -10.37 12.01 7.05
CA GLU A 2 -11.31 10.95 7.41
C GLU A 2 -10.48 9.78 7.95
N THR A 3 -10.70 9.44 9.22
CA THR A 3 -10.20 8.18 9.76
C THR A 3 -11.19 7.11 9.27
N THR A 4 -10.77 6.22 8.39
CA THR A 4 -11.56 5.05 8.08
C THR A 4 -11.49 4.15 9.31
N GLY A 5 -12.64 3.90 9.95
CA GLY A 5 -12.77 2.90 11.00
C GLY A 5 -12.30 1.52 10.55
N PRO A 6 -12.59 0.43 11.26
CA PRO A 6 -12.14 -0.89 10.85
C PRO A 6 -12.50 -1.16 9.39
N ILE A 7 -11.49 -1.42 8.55
CA ILE A 7 -11.72 -1.81 7.15
C ILE A 7 -12.10 -3.30 7.16
N PRO A 8 -13.25 -3.71 6.58
CA PRO A 8 -13.77 -5.06 6.71
C PRO A 8 -13.02 -6.06 5.80
N VAL A 9 -11.79 -6.40 6.16
CA VAL A 9 -10.98 -7.40 5.47
C VAL A 9 -11.37 -8.79 5.94
N VAL A 10 -11.57 -9.70 4.99
CA VAL A 10 -11.88 -11.12 5.25
C VAL A 10 -10.84 -11.99 4.53
N LEU A 11 -10.11 -12.79 5.30
CA LEU A 11 -9.15 -13.74 4.77
C LEU A 11 -9.89 -15.02 4.36
N ASP A 12 -9.88 -15.34 3.06
CA ASP A 12 -10.47 -16.57 2.52
C ASP A 12 -9.42 -17.67 2.39
N ALA A 13 -9.67 -18.84 3.00
CA ALA A 13 -8.72 -19.94 3.03
C ALA A 13 -8.48 -20.53 1.63
N GLY A 14 -9.50 -20.54 0.76
CA GLY A 14 -9.37 -21.06 -0.61
C GLY A 14 -8.50 -20.15 -1.48
N GLU A 15 -8.71 -18.84 -1.40
CA GLU A 15 -7.88 -17.83 -2.08
C GLU A 15 -6.43 -17.90 -1.59
N ILE A 16 -6.23 -17.99 -0.28
CA ILE A 16 -4.92 -18.10 0.35
C ILE A 16 -4.21 -19.38 -0.08
N ALA A 17 -4.91 -20.53 -0.06
CA ALA A 17 -4.35 -21.79 -0.51
C ALA A 17 -3.84 -21.73 -1.96
N ALA A 18 -4.65 -21.16 -2.84
CA ALA A 18 -4.30 -21.01 -4.26
C ALA A 18 -3.09 -20.08 -4.45
N ARG A 19 -3.08 -18.93 -3.77
CA ARG A 19 -2.03 -17.91 -3.88
C ARG A 19 -0.69 -18.39 -3.31
N LEU A 20 -0.71 -19.08 -2.19
CA LEU A 20 0.48 -19.58 -1.50
C LEU A 20 0.93 -20.96 -1.98
N ARG A 21 0.16 -21.61 -2.85
CA ARG A 21 0.38 -23.01 -3.25
C ARG A 21 0.54 -23.90 -2.03
N PHE A 22 -0.39 -23.75 -1.07
CA PHE A 22 -0.33 -24.44 0.20
C PHE A 22 -0.31 -25.97 -0.02
N ASP A 23 0.68 -26.62 0.60
CA ASP A 23 0.81 -28.08 0.59
C ASP A 23 0.62 -28.62 2.02
N PRO A 24 -0.53 -29.25 2.32
CA PRO A 24 -0.83 -29.74 3.65
C PRO A 24 0.14 -30.83 4.12
N VAL A 25 0.76 -31.57 3.19
CA VAL A 25 1.72 -32.64 3.54
C VAL A 25 3.06 -32.05 4.00
N ARG A 26 3.47 -30.94 3.43
CA ARG A 26 4.71 -30.24 3.79
C ARG A 26 4.54 -29.35 5.01
N ALA A 27 3.31 -28.88 5.26
CA ALA A 27 3.05 -27.93 6.33
C ALA A 27 3.40 -28.52 7.72
N GLY A 28 3.02 -29.78 8.00
CA GLY A 28 3.41 -30.46 9.25
C GLY A 28 2.91 -29.80 10.55
N PHE A 29 2.13 -28.74 10.46
CA PHE A 29 1.56 -27.96 11.55
C PHE A 29 0.04 -27.87 11.42
N GLU A 30 -0.62 -26.97 12.14
CA GLU A 30 -2.07 -26.77 12.10
C GLU A 30 -2.66 -26.67 10.67
N SER A 31 -3.93 -26.97 10.51
CA SER A 31 -4.62 -26.84 9.22
C SER A 31 -4.59 -25.39 8.73
N LEU A 32 -4.69 -25.20 7.39
CA LEU A 32 -4.77 -23.87 6.80
C LEU A 32 -5.94 -23.06 7.38
N ASP A 33 -7.09 -23.71 7.59
CA ASP A 33 -8.29 -23.04 8.14
C ASP A 33 -8.05 -22.50 9.55
N GLU A 34 -7.34 -23.27 10.40
CA GLU A 34 -6.97 -22.81 11.75
C GLU A 34 -5.97 -21.63 11.68
N LEU A 35 -4.98 -21.72 10.79
CA LEU A 35 -4.01 -20.66 10.58
C LEU A 35 -4.69 -19.37 10.08
N VAL A 36 -5.60 -19.47 9.11
CA VAL A 36 -6.38 -18.35 8.59
C VAL A 36 -7.30 -17.76 9.67
N ALA A 37 -7.98 -18.60 10.43
CA ALA A 37 -8.83 -18.15 11.53
C ALA A 37 -8.04 -17.42 12.60
N ARG A 38 -6.80 -17.87 12.88
CA ARG A 38 -5.87 -17.19 13.79
C ARG A 38 -5.43 -15.85 13.24
N ALA A 39 -5.00 -15.80 11.97
CA ALA A 39 -4.60 -14.57 11.31
C ALA A 39 -5.74 -13.55 11.27
N GLN A 40 -6.97 -13.99 10.95
CA GLN A 40 -8.16 -13.13 10.91
C GLN A 40 -8.43 -12.43 12.25
N LYS A 41 -8.18 -13.09 13.38
CA LYS A 41 -8.35 -12.51 14.72
C LYS A 41 -7.27 -11.48 15.07
N LEU A 42 -6.12 -11.55 14.42
CA LEU A 42 -4.96 -10.73 14.72
C LEU A 42 -4.83 -9.51 13.82
N ILE A 43 -5.46 -9.52 12.65
CA ILE A 43 -5.47 -8.33 11.80
C ILE A 43 -6.40 -7.25 12.34
N GLU A 44 -5.93 -6.01 12.31
CA GLU A 44 -6.68 -4.81 12.68
C GLU A 44 -6.60 -3.78 11.55
N PRO A 45 -7.26 -4.03 10.39
CA PRO A 45 -7.13 -3.14 9.24
C PRO A 45 -7.78 -1.79 9.51
N ARG A 46 -6.98 -0.73 9.43
CA ARG A 46 -7.42 0.66 9.62
C ARG A 46 -6.61 1.60 8.74
N GLY A 47 -7.16 2.75 8.46
CA GLY A 47 -6.47 3.74 7.64
C GLY A 47 -6.91 5.17 7.94
N VAL A 48 -6.11 6.10 7.51
CA VAL A 48 -6.45 7.52 7.39
C VAL A 48 -6.32 7.92 5.93
N CYS A 49 -7.30 8.68 5.47
CA CYS A 49 -7.33 9.25 4.14
C CYS A 49 -7.77 10.72 4.20
N GLU A 50 -7.23 11.53 3.32
CA GLU A 50 -7.63 12.93 3.17
C GLU A 50 -8.06 13.22 1.74
N VAL A 51 -9.08 14.06 1.57
CA VAL A 51 -9.38 14.65 0.27
C VAL A 51 -8.40 15.78 0.05
N GLY A 52 -7.38 15.53 -0.75
CA GLY A 52 -6.37 16.51 -1.11
C GLY A 52 -6.67 17.20 -2.44
N TYR A 53 -6.12 18.39 -2.59
CA TYR A 53 -6.20 19.14 -3.84
C TYR A 53 -4.80 19.37 -4.39
N VAL A 54 -4.70 19.21 -5.72
CA VAL A 54 -3.48 19.52 -6.47
C VAL A 54 -3.37 21.04 -6.60
N GLY A 55 -2.26 21.58 -6.11
CA GLY A 55 -1.94 23.01 -6.19
C GLY A 55 -0.94 23.32 -7.30
N GLU A 56 0.05 24.13 -6.97
CA GLU A 56 1.10 24.56 -7.91
C GLU A 56 1.91 23.40 -8.47
N LYS A 57 2.24 23.50 -9.75
CA LYS A 57 3.08 22.54 -10.49
C LYS A 57 4.30 23.27 -11.05
N GLY A 58 5.49 22.81 -10.64
CA GLY A 58 6.76 23.23 -11.20
C GLY A 58 7.23 22.30 -12.32
N GLU A 59 8.48 22.37 -12.68
CA GLU A 59 9.08 21.50 -13.69
C GLU A 59 9.10 20.02 -13.23
N ARG A 60 9.55 19.78 -12.00
CA ARG A 60 9.67 18.45 -11.37
C ARG A 60 8.87 18.33 -10.06
N THR A 61 8.08 19.33 -9.72
CA THR A 61 7.38 19.38 -8.44
C THR A 61 5.88 19.47 -8.64
N VAL A 62 5.13 18.98 -7.66
CA VAL A 62 3.68 19.13 -7.57
C VAL A 62 3.28 19.33 -6.12
N GLN A 63 2.40 20.28 -5.86
CA GLN A 63 1.84 20.51 -4.55
C GLN A 63 0.56 19.69 -4.37
N VAL A 64 0.44 18.99 -3.24
CA VAL A 64 -0.76 18.28 -2.82
C VAL A 64 -1.08 18.66 -1.38
N SER A 65 -2.28 19.13 -1.12
CA SER A 65 -2.71 19.58 0.22
C SER A 65 -1.75 20.60 0.87
N GLY A 66 -1.15 21.49 0.07
CA GLY A 66 -0.18 22.48 0.55
C GLY A 66 1.26 21.96 0.72
N VAL A 67 1.50 20.67 0.54
CA VAL A 67 2.83 20.05 0.65
C VAL A 67 3.42 19.84 -0.74
N THR A 68 4.67 20.30 -0.96
CA THR A 68 5.36 20.18 -2.25
C THR A 68 6.19 18.91 -2.31
N PHE A 69 5.87 18.04 -3.26
CA PHE A 69 6.59 16.81 -3.58
C PHE A 69 7.49 17.00 -4.80
N GLU A 70 8.65 16.37 -4.76
CA GLU A 70 9.59 16.33 -5.88
C GLU A 70 9.53 14.96 -6.57
N SER A 71 8.82 14.90 -7.70
CA SER A 71 8.72 13.74 -8.59
C SER A 71 8.13 14.17 -9.92
N GLN A 72 8.86 13.94 -10.98
CA GLN A 72 8.38 14.22 -12.33
C GLN A 72 7.25 13.26 -12.75
N VAL A 73 7.34 11.99 -12.33
CA VAL A 73 6.31 10.98 -12.62
C VAL A 73 5.02 11.32 -11.87
N LEU A 74 5.08 11.67 -10.58
CA LEU A 74 3.91 12.12 -9.84
C LEU A 74 3.29 13.37 -10.47
N ARG A 75 4.12 14.37 -10.76
CA ARG A 75 3.68 15.62 -11.40
C ARG A 75 2.94 15.35 -12.71
N ARG A 76 3.45 14.45 -13.57
CA ARG A 76 2.81 14.08 -14.84
C ARG A 76 1.49 13.35 -14.64
N ASN A 77 1.46 12.38 -13.74
CA ASN A 77 0.24 11.63 -13.44
C ASN A 77 -0.87 12.51 -12.87
N LEU A 78 -0.52 13.62 -12.24
CA LEU A 78 -1.47 14.60 -11.70
C LEU A 78 -1.78 15.76 -12.67
N GLU A 79 -1.37 15.69 -13.95
CA GLU A 79 -1.50 16.84 -14.88
C GLU A 79 -2.95 17.32 -15.04
N GLY A 80 -3.87 16.46 -15.32
CA GLY A 80 -5.31 16.78 -15.47
C GLY A 80 -6.12 16.63 -14.17
N THR A 81 -5.47 16.37 -13.04
CA THR A 81 -6.14 16.00 -11.80
C THR A 81 -6.19 17.18 -10.84
N ASN A 82 -7.37 17.45 -10.27
CA ASN A 82 -7.55 18.47 -9.23
C ASN A 82 -7.72 17.87 -7.85
N LYS A 83 -8.31 16.65 -7.74
CA LYS A 83 -8.61 15.99 -6.48
C LYS A 83 -7.83 14.68 -6.38
N VAL A 84 -7.19 14.46 -5.26
CA VAL A 84 -6.41 13.26 -4.95
C VAL A 84 -6.69 12.81 -3.52
N PHE A 85 -6.23 11.62 -3.16
CA PHE A 85 -6.51 11.02 -1.86
C PHE A 85 -5.20 10.48 -1.25
N PRO A 86 -4.44 11.33 -0.55
CA PRO A 86 -3.36 10.85 0.31
C PRO A 86 -3.90 9.86 1.35
N TYR A 87 -3.16 8.79 1.63
CA TYR A 87 -3.62 7.77 2.58
C TYR A 87 -2.46 7.07 3.31
N VAL A 88 -2.77 6.53 4.48
CA VAL A 88 -1.95 5.57 5.23
C VAL A 88 -2.87 4.46 5.72
N ILE A 89 -2.51 3.21 5.45
CA ILE A 89 -3.26 2.00 5.87
C ILE A 89 -2.30 1.07 6.60
N THR A 90 -2.80 0.35 7.59
CA THR A 90 -2.11 -0.74 8.27
C THR A 90 -3.07 -1.89 8.54
N VAL A 91 -2.53 -3.09 8.72
CA VAL A 91 -3.28 -4.24 9.26
C VAL A 91 -2.97 -4.50 10.73
N GLY A 92 -2.30 -3.55 11.38
CA GLY A 92 -1.91 -3.63 12.78
C GLY A 92 -0.65 -4.47 13.02
N PRO A 93 -0.11 -4.44 14.23
CA PRO A 93 1.15 -5.10 14.56
C PRO A 93 0.99 -6.54 15.08
N ALA A 94 -0.22 -7.00 15.38
CA ALA A 94 -0.41 -8.26 16.11
C ALA A 94 -0.02 -9.47 15.25
N LEU A 95 -0.45 -9.51 13.99
CA LEU A 95 -0.11 -10.62 13.08
C LEU A 95 1.40 -10.64 12.74
N GLU A 96 2.03 -9.47 12.62
CA GLU A 96 3.48 -9.37 12.43
C GLU A 96 4.26 -9.93 13.62
N ARG A 97 3.84 -9.61 14.86
CA ARG A 97 4.44 -10.18 16.08
C ARG A 97 4.24 -11.69 16.17
N GLU A 98 3.03 -12.16 15.82
CA GLU A 98 2.71 -13.60 15.80
C GLU A 98 3.61 -14.34 14.80
N ALA A 99 3.76 -13.81 13.59
CA ALA A 99 4.66 -14.37 12.58
C ALA A 99 6.11 -14.43 13.08
N GLY A 100 6.60 -13.35 13.69
CA GLY A 100 7.96 -13.29 14.23
C GLY A 100 8.22 -14.20 15.43
N ALA A 101 7.18 -14.67 16.10
CA ALA A 101 7.29 -15.61 17.21
C ALA A 101 7.34 -17.08 16.78
N GLN A 102 7.05 -17.38 15.49
CA GLN A 102 7.07 -18.74 14.99
C GLN A 102 8.52 -19.27 14.86
N THR A 103 8.72 -20.52 15.29
CA THR A 103 9.98 -21.24 15.08
C THR A 103 10.03 -21.97 13.74
N ASP A 104 8.87 -22.29 13.19
CA ASP A 104 8.74 -22.87 11.87
C ASP A 104 8.71 -21.76 10.80
N LEU A 105 9.73 -21.78 9.92
CA LEU A 105 9.91 -20.75 8.88
C LEU A 105 8.79 -20.77 7.84
N LEU A 106 8.17 -21.93 7.58
CA LEU A 106 7.09 -22.05 6.63
C LEU A 106 5.80 -21.44 7.21
N GLN A 107 5.53 -21.70 8.49
CA GLN A 107 4.41 -21.09 9.20
C GLN A 107 4.59 -19.57 9.32
N GLN A 108 5.80 -19.10 9.65
CA GLN A 108 6.14 -17.69 9.63
C GLN A 108 5.85 -17.06 8.28
N TYR A 109 6.31 -17.70 7.19
CA TYR A 109 6.08 -17.24 5.82
C TYR A 109 4.59 -17.12 5.49
N TYR A 110 3.78 -18.11 5.85
CA TYR A 110 2.34 -18.05 5.59
C TYR A 110 1.65 -16.91 6.33
N LEU A 111 1.97 -16.68 7.61
CA LEU A 111 1.42 -15.57 8.38
C LEU A 111 1.85 -14.21 7.80
N GLU A 112 3.10 -14.08 7.38
CA GLU A 112 3.62 -12.87 6.70
C GLU A 112 2.85 -12.59 5.39
N GLU A 113 2.58 -13.62 4.59
CA GLU A 113 1.84 -13.48 3.33
C GLU A 113 0.36 -13.21 3.55
N MET A 114 -0.26 -13.80 4.57
CA MET A 114 -1.63 -13.46 4.97
C MET A 114 -1.75 -11.98 5.36
N ALA A 115 -0.75 -11.44 6.05
CA ALA A 115 -0.71 -10.01 6.36
C ALA A 115 -0.55 -9.14 5.10
N ASN A 116 0.21 -9.59 4.09
CA ASN A 116 0.31 -8.91 2.79
C ASN A 116 -1.03 -8.93 2.04
N ILE A 117 -1.72 -10.09 2.02
CA ILE A 117 -3.04 -10.24 1.42
C ILE A 117 -4.05 -9.31 2.10
N ALA A 118 -4.07 -9.30 3.44
CA ALA A 118 -4.95 -8.42 4.20
C ALA A 118 -4.70 -6.93 3.88
N LEU A 119 -3.44 -6.52 3.75
CA LEU A 119 -3.08 -5.15 3.42
C LEU A 119 -3.51 -4.77 1.99
N GLU A 120 -3.35 -5.68 1.02
CA GLU A 120 -3.81 -5.48 -0.34
C GLU A 120 -5.34 -5.36 -0.42
N GLN A 121 -6.07 -6.21 0.29
CA GLN A 121 -7.54 -6.13 0.37
C GLN A 121 -7.98 -4.82 1.01
N ALA A 122 -7.34 -4.40 2.11
CA ALA A 122 -7.65 -3.13 2.78
C ALA A 122 -7.45 -1.93 1.85
N ALA A 123 -6.35 -1.91 1.08
CA ALA A 123 -6.09 -0.86 0.10
C ALA A 123 -7.12 -0.87 -1.05
N GLY A 124 -7.49 -2.05 -1.56
CA GLY A 124 -8.53 -2.20 -2.58
C GLY A 124 -9.90 -1.71 -2.10
N LEU A 125 -10.28 -2.06 -0.87
CA LEU A 125 -11.53 -1.60 -0.27
C LEU A 125 -11.56 -0.07 -0.09
N LEU A 126 -10.46 0.55 0.35
CA LEU A 126 -10.37 2.01 0.40
C LEU A 126 -10.56 2.63 -0.99
N SER A 127 -9.86 2.12 -2.00
CA SER A 127 -9.98 2.62 -3.38
C SER A 127 -11.43 2.55 -3.86
N SER A 128 -12.08 1.39 -3.74
CA SER A 128 -13.46 1.17 -4.18
C SER A 128 -14.47 2.05 -3.42
N GLN A 129 -14.24 2.29 -2.12
CA GLN A 129 -15.07 3.20 -1.34
C GLN A 129 -14.95 4.65 -1.84
N LEU A 130 -13.74 5.10 -2.16
CA LEU A 130 -13.50 6.45 -2.71
C LEU A 130 -14.08 6.60 -4.11
N GLU A 131 -13.90 5.60 -4.98
CA GLU A 131 -14.49 5.56 -6.32
C GLU A 131 -16.02 5.71 -6.25
N THR A 132 -16.67 4.90 -5.41
CA THR A 132 -18.12 4.92 -5.22
C THR A 132 -18.59 6.26 -4.63
N ARG A 133 -17.93 6.72 -3.57
CA ARG A 133 -18.34 7.93 -2.83
C ARG A 133 -18.23 9.20 -3.66
N TYR A 134 -17.21 9.30 -4.49
CA TYR A 134 -16.95 10.50 -5.29
C TYR A 134 -17.37 10.36 -6.76
N GLY A 135 -17.97 9.21 -7.15
CA GLY A 135 -18.38 8.94 -8.53
C GLY A 135 -17.21 8.96 -9.51
N LEU A 136 -16.07 8.40 -9.10
CA LEU A 136 -14.83 8.39 -9.88
C LEU A 136 -14.69 7.09 -10.67
N GLY A 137 -13.94 7.15 -11.78
CA GLY A 137 -13.39 5.96 -12.40
C GLY A 137 -12.29 5.31 -11.54
N PRO A 138 -11.62 4.29 -12.08
CA PRO A 138 -10.55 3.58 -11.37
C PRO A 138 -9.47 4.53 -10.83
N LEU A 139 -9.04 4.29 -9.60
CA LEU A 139 -7.97 5.05 -8.97
C LEU A 139 -6.62 4.36 -9.18
N SER A 140 -5.64 5.13 -9.64
CA SER A 140 -4.23 4.74 -9.63
C SER A 140 -3.56 5.14 -8.33
N ASN A 141 -2.44 4.51 -8.02
CA ASN A 141 -1.67 4.75 -6.80
C ASN A 141 -0.21 5.02 -7.08
N MET A 142 0.36 5.98 -6.37
CA MET A 142 1.80 6.17 -6.23
C MET A 142 2.19 6.27 -4.76
N SER A 143 3.38 5.76 -4.44
CA SER A 143 3.93 5.73 -3.07
C SER A 143 5.38 6.16 -3.08
N PRO A 144 5.85 6.99 -2.12
CA PRO A 144 7.27 7.27 -1.96
C PRO A 144 8.08 5.99 -1.81
N GLY A 145 9.22 5.90 -2.49
CA GLY A 145 10.08 4.72 -2.50
C GLY A 145 9.66 3.60 -3.47
N SER A 146 8.51 3.71 -4.16
CA SER A 146 8.09 2.74 -5.18
C SER A 146 8.83 2.92 -6.51
N LEU A 147 9.27 4.12 -6.81
CA LEU A 147 10.07 4.51 -7.97
C LEU A 147 11.27 5.37 -7.52
N GLU A 148 12.36 5.30 -8.27
CA GLU A 148 13.55 6.12 -8.03
C GLU A 148 13.24 7.63 -8.12
N ASP A 149 12.35 8.01 -9.05
CA ASP A 149 11.90 9.38 -9.25
C ASP A 149 11.10 9.96 -8.07
N TRP A 150 10.47 9.11 -7.26
CA TRP A 150 9.82 9.52 -6.02
C TRP A 150 10.40 8.76 -4.83
N PRO A 151 11.54 9.22 -4.30
CA PRO A 151 12.31 8.47 -3.32
C PRO A 151 11.62 8.40 -1.96
N ILE A 152 12.05 7.45 -1.13
CA ILE A 152 11.51 7.24 0.21
C ILE A 152 11.68 8.46 1.12
N THR A 153 12.63 9.34 0.82
CA THR A 153 12.87 10.60 1.53
C THR A 153 11.69 11.59 1.45
N GLU A 154 10.77 11.38 0.51
CA GLU A 154 9.53 12.16 0.39
C GLU A 154 8.42 11.65 1.32
N GLN A 155 8.58 10.49 1.96
CA GLN A 155 7.59 9.90 2.86
C GLN A 155 7.23 10.77 4.06
N PRO A 156 8.18 11.45 4.75
CA PRO A 156 7.82 12.38 5.84
C PRO A 156 6.92 13.52 5.39
N LYS A 157 7.08 14.00 4.16
CA LYS A 157 6.20 15.02 3.60
C LYS A 157 4.77 14.49 3.42
N LEU A 158 4.62 13.25 2.94
CA LEU A 158 3.30 12.61 2.83
C LEU A 158 2.64 12.47 4.21
N PHE A 159 3.41 12.03 5.21
CA PHE A 159 2.92 11.88 6.59
C PHE A 159 2.53 13.22 7.22
N SER A 160 3.21 14.32 6.89
CA SER A 160 2.89 15.64 7.40
C SER A 160 1.48 16.13 7.03
N ILE A 161 0.87 15.59 5.95
CA ILE A 161 -0.51 15.91 5.57
C ILE A 161 -1.49 15.47 6.66
N PHE A 162 -1.21 14.36 7.36
CA PHE A 162 -2.10 13.80 8.37
C PHE A 162 -1.81 14.27 9.80
N GLY A 163 -0.63 14.83 10.04
CA GLY A 163 -0.16 15.16 11.38
C GLY A 163 0.28 13.91 12.15
N ASP A 164 -0.40 13.59 13.25
CA ASP A 164 -0.04 12.46 14.14
C ASP A 164 -0.67 11.14 13.68
N THR A 165 -0.02 10.46 12.73
CA THR A 165 -0.48 9.17 12.20
C THR A 165 -0.39 8.04 13.21
N GLU A 166 0.51 8.13 14.21
CA GLU A 166 0.60 7.14 15.27
C GLU A 166 -0.67 7.15 16.13
N ARG A 167 -1.16 8.33 16.49
CA ARG A 167 -2.43 8.47 17.22
C ARG A 167 -3.64 8.12 16.38
N LEU A 168 -3.63 8.43 15.07
CA LEU A 168 -4.78 8.23 14.19
C LEU A 168 -4.96 6.75 13.82
N VAL A 169 -3.90 6.07 13.42
CA VAL A 169 -3.96 4.72 12.84
C VAL A 169 -2.89 3.76 13.38
N GLY A 170 -2.08 4.20 14.34
CA GLY A 170 -1.02 3.38 14.94
C GLY A 170 0.20 3.19 14.03
N VAL A 171 0.43 4.09 13.07
CA VAL A 171 1.57 4.02 12.15
C VAL A 171 2.50 5.19 12.35
N ARG A 172 3.79 4.90 12.55
CA ARG A 172 4.86 5.90 12.62
C ARG A 172 5.99 5.58 11.67
N LEU A 173 6.82 6.56 11.37
CA LEU A 173 8.07 6.37 10.65
C LEU A 173 9.23 6.17 11.63
N THR A 174 10.17 5.29 11.26
CA THR A 174 11.48 5.19 11.92
C THR A 174 12.43 6.26 11.39
N ASP A 175 13.62 6.41 11.99
CA ASP A 175 14.67 7.30 11.49
C ASP A 175 15.13 6.91 10.07
N SER A 176 15.01 5.62 9.71
CA SER A 176 15.25 5.12 8.35
C SER A 176 14.04 5.24 7.41
N LEU A 177 13.00 5.96 7.82
CA LEU A 177 11.78 6.24 7.06
C LEU A 177 10.91 5.01 6.76
N LEU A 178 11.12 3.91 7.46
CA LEU A 178 10.28 2.72 7.36
C LEU A 178 9.04 2.87 8.25
N MET A 179 7.91 2.39 7.77
CA MET A 179 6.68 2.33 8.57
C MET A 179 6.73 1.24 9.63
N VAL A 180 6.22 1.57 10.81
CA VAL A 180 5.98 0.62 11.90
C VAL A 180 4.51 0.76 12.31
N PRO A 181 3.71 -0.33 12.22
CA PRO A 181 4.04 -1.72 11.81
C PRO A 181 4.52 -1.81 10.37
N ARG A 182 5.34 -2.83 10.03
CA ARG A 182 5.87 -3.05 8.67
C ARG A 182 4.75 -3.35 7.64
N LYS A 183 3.68 -4.00 8.11
CA LYS A 183 2.51 -4.29 7.27
C LYS A 183 1.59 -3.08 7.18
N SER A 184 2.16 -2.03 6.62
CA SER A 184 1.51 -0.74 6.34
C SER A 184 1.86 -0.27 4.93
N ILE A 185 0.99 0.53 4.36
CA ILE A 185 1.17 1.17 3.04
C ILE A 185 0.73 2.62 3.12
N SER A 186 1.43 3.50 2.42
CA SER A 186 1.08 4.91 2.28
C SER A 186 1.26 5.34 0.84
N GLY A 187 0.52 6.36 0.42
CA GLY A 187 0.60 6.87 -0.94
C GLY A 187 -0.43 7.93 -1.25
N ILE A 188 -0.57 8.21 -2.52
CA ILE A 188 -1.59 9.09 -3.07
C ILE A 188 -2.38 8.30 -4.10
N LEU A 189 -3.71 8.18 -3.89
CA LEU A 189 -4.65 7.68 -4.90
C LEU A 189 -5.13 8.86 -5.74
N PHE A 190 -5.28 8.65 -7.04
CA PHE A 190 -5.72 9.67 -7.98
C PHE A 190 -6.48 9.05 -9.15
N PRO A 191 -7.50 9.75 -9.73
CA PRO A 191 -8.19 9.29 -10.92
C PRO A 191 -7.22 9.16 -12.10
N SER A 192 -7.29 8.05 -12.83
CA SER A 192 -6.47 7.83 -14.02
C SER A 192 -7.25 7.04 -15.07
N GLU A 193 -7.49 7.62 -16.23
CA GLU A 193 -8.18 6.97 -17.35
C GLU A 193 -7.35 5.78 -17.90
N GLU A 194 -6.03 5.89 -17.90
CA GLU A 194 -5.11 4.87 -18.43
C GLU A 194 -4.73 3.79 -17.41
N GLY A 195 -5.11 3.94 -16.13
CA GLY A 195 -4.81 2.96 -15.08
C GLY A 195 -3.30 2.84 -14.81
N PHE A 196 -2.65 3.94 -14.41
CA PHE A 196 -1.21 3.93 -14.09
C PHE A 196 -0.89 2.95 -12.96
N VAL A 197 0.12 2.10 -13.19
CA VAL A 197 0.70 1.20 -12.19
C VAL A 197 2.21 1.44 -12.14
N ALA A 198 2.75 1.74 -10.96
CA ALA A 198 4.18 2.02 -10.78
C ALA A 198 5.10 0.90 -11.33
N CYS A 199 4.61 -0.35 -11.37
CA CYS A 199 5.31 -1.47 -11.97
C CYS A 199 5.67 -1.29 -13.45
N GLN A 200 4.92 -0.45 -14.19
CA GLN A 200 5.19 -0.14 -15.59
C GLN A 200 6.53 0.60 -15.79
N LEU A 201 6.96 1.34 -14.77
CA LEU A 201 8.22 2.11 -14.76
C LEU A 201 9.30 1.48 -13.85
N CYS A 202 9.01 0.34 -13.22
CA CYS A 202 9.89 -0.31 -12.26
C CYS A 202 10.82 -1.31 -12.95
N ASP A 203 12.13 -1.08 -12.86
CA ASP A 203 13.18 -1.94 -13.47
C ASP A 203 13.54 -3.17 -12.63
N ARG A 204 12.90 -3.38 -11.48
CA ARG A 204 13.22 -4.49 -10.58
C ARG A 204 12.92 -5.84 -11.28
N PRO A 205 13.94 -6.68 -11.56
CA PRO A 205 13.72 -7.99 -12.15
C PRO A 205 13.07 -8.94 -11.13
N ASN A 206 12.31 -9.92 -11.61
CA ASN A 206 11.77 -11.03 -10.82
C ASN A 206 10.98 -10.61 -9.55
N CYS A 207 10.25 -9.49 -9.61
CA CYS A 207 9.43 -9.03 -8.50
C CYS A 207 8.17 -9.92 -8.35
N GLN A 208 8.04 -10.62 -7.22
CA GLN A 208 6.86 -11.44 -6.91
C GLN A 208 5.57 -10.62 -6.77
N GLY A 209 5.68 -9.35 -6.36
CA GLY A 209 4.55 -8.42 -6.23
C GLY A 209 4.28 -7.59 -7.49
N ARG A 210 4.81 -7.96 -8.66
CA ARG A 210 4.59 -7.21 -9.90
C ARG A 210 3.13 -7.28 -10.35
N LYS A 211 2.51 -6.12 -10.53
CA LYS A 211 1.09 -5.97 -10.91
C LYS A 211 0.89 -5.61 -12.40
N ALA A 212 1.94 -5.16 -13.08
CA ALA A 212 1.90 -4.86 -14.52
C ALA A 212 3.25 -5.13 -15.19
N PRO A 213 3.29 -5.50 -16.49
CA PRO A 213 4.53 -5.62 -17.23
C PRO A 213 5.26 -4.28 -17.29
N THR A 214 6.60 -4.32 -17.39
CA THR A 214 7.41 -3.11 -17.60
C THR A 214 7.22 -2.62 -19.03
N ASN A 215 6.99 -1.32 -19.22
CA ASN A 215 6.80 -0.73 -20.56
C ASN A 215 8.09 -0.64 -21.39
N GLY A 216 9.15 -1.38 -21.04
CA GLY A 216 10.37 -1.51 -21.84
C GLY A 216 11.20 -0.24 -21.99
N VAL A 217 10.95 0.77 -21.19
CA VAL A 217 11.76 2.01 -21.17
C VAL A 217 13.00 1.72 -20.32
N GLY A 218 14.01 1.14 -20.96
CA GLY A 218 15.32 1.02 -20.35
C GLY A 218 15.89 2.39 -19.93
N PRO A 219 16.96 2.42 -19.12
CA PRO A 219 17.51 3.65 -18.51
C PRO A 219 17.92 4.74 -19.52
N GLN A 220 17.93 4.46 -20.81
CA GLN A 220 18.34 5.38 -21.88
C GLN A 220 17.18 6.24 -22.44
N ASN A 221 15.93 6.00 -22.09
CA ASN A 221 14.76 6.76 -22.55
C ASN A 221 13.91 7.28 -21.39
N ARG A 222 14.53 7.68 -20.28
CA ARG A 222 13.86 8.47 -19.26
C ARG A 222 13.83 9.92 -19.73
N PRO A 223 12.66 10.48 -20.04
CA PRO A 223 12.53 11.89 -20.34
C PRO A 223 12.77 12.74 -19.10
#